data_72d6b22929033053bda6ce4d456fe881
#
_entry.id   72d6b22929033053bda6ce4d456fe881
#
_cell.length_a   1.000
_cell.length_b   1.000
_cell.length_c   1.000
_cell.angle_alpha   90.00
_cell.angle_beta   90.00
_cell.angle_gamma   90.00
#
_symmetry.space_group_name_H-M   'P 1'
#
loop_
_entity.id
_entity.type
_entity.pdbx_description
1 polymer ?
#
loop_
_entity_poly.entity_id
_entity_poly.type
_entity_poly.pdbx_seq_one_letter_code
_entity_poly.pdbx_strand_id
1 'polypeptide(L)'
;MASDKSFFFLASRCLSSTSHVMPYKKWKYDDLPILPEPFRYVLAKGKEDAFQNLKRLMERPDVTELVNACDAGREGELIFRLVYEAAGCSKPFSRLWISSMEDAAIREGFADLRPGGAYEPLYQSALCRQKADWLIGINASRLFSV
;
A
#
# COMPACT_ATOMS: atom_id res chain seq x y z
N MET A 1 16.23 19.01 21.52
CA MET A 1 14.90 18.43 21.65
C MET A 1 14.77 17.42 20.51
N ALA A 2 14.86 16.13 20.84
CA ALA A 2 14.67 15.08 19.85
C ALA A 2 13.19 15.08 19.46
N SER A 3 12.90 15.33 18.20
CA SER A 3 11.56 15.15 17.63
C SER A 3 11.25 13.65 17.72
N ASP A 4 10.23 13.29 18.50
CA ASP A 4 9.73 11.92 18.57
C ASP A 4 9.14 11.52 17.21
N LYS A 5 10.00 11.02 16.32
CA LYS A 5 9.59 10.43 15.07
C LYS A 5 9.21 8.98 15.35
N SER A 6 7.94 8.67 15.28
CA SER A 6 7.47 7.29 15.42
C SER A 6 7.58 6.57 14.09
N PHE A 7 8.26 5.43 14.09
CA PHE A 7 8.54 4.64 12.89
C PHE A 7 7.55 3.47 12.78
N PHE A 8 7.02 3.25 11.58
CA PHE A 8 6.11 2.13 11.33
C PHE A 8 6.73 1.16 10.35
N PHE A 9 6.84 -0.09 10.77
CA PHE A 9 7.24 -1.19 9.89
C PHE A 9 5.98 -1.91 9.41
N LEU A 10 5.66 -1.76 8.13
CA LEU A 10 4.52 -2.42 7.51
C LEU A 10 5.00 -3.63 6.69
N ALA A 11 5.05 -4.78 7.34
CA ALA A 11 5.48 -6.02 6.70
C ALA A 11 4.36 -6.82 6.01
N SER A 12 3.09 -6.39 6.04
CA SER A 12 2.00 -7.20 5.49
C SER A 12 0.99 -6.39 4.70
N ARG A 13 0.54 -6.97 3.58
CA ARG A 13 -0.58 -6.44 2.79
C ARG A 13 -1.86 -6.45 3.63
N CYS A 14 -2.23 -5.30 4.17
CA CYS A 14 -3.48 -5.13 4.89
C CYS A 14 -4.68 -4.92 3.97
N LEU A 15 -4.43 -4.53 2.72
CA LEU A 15 -5.46 -4.21 1.74
C LEU A 15 -5.40 -5.15 0.54
N SER A 16 -6.57 -5.49 0.03
CA SER A 16 -6.75 -6.33 -1.15
C SER A 16 -7.64 -5.62 -2.17
N SER A 17 -7.32 -5.78 -3.44
CA SER A 17 -8.12 -5.26 -4.56
C SER A 17 -9.38 -6.08 -4.86
N THR A 18 -9.83 -6.94 -3.95
CA THR A 18 -10.87 -7.95 -4.19
C THR A 18 -12.32 -7.45 -4.14
N SER A 19 -12.57 -6.17 -3.84
CA SER A 19 -13.95 -5.69 -3.61
C SER A 19 -14.86 -5.71 -4.84
N HIS A 20 -14.31 -5.78 -6.04
CA HIS A 20 -15.10 -5.74 -7.28
C HIS A 20 -15.57 -7.10 -7.78
N VAL A 21 -15.13 -8.19 -7.16
CA VAL A 21 -15.55 -9.54 -7.56
C VAL A 21 -16.93 -9.91 -7.03
N MET A 22 -17.48 -9.13 -6.07
CA MET A 22 -18.75 -9.48 -5.41
C MET A 22 -19.96 -9.60 -6.34
N PRO A 23 -20.18 -8.71 -7.34
CA PRO A 23 -21.30 -8.89 -8.28
C PRO A 23 -21.09 -10.06 -9.24
N TYR A 24 -19.86 -10.48 -9.47
CA TYR A 24 -19.47 -11.49 -10.48
C TYR A 24 -19.11 -12.84 -9.85
N LYS A 25 -19.84 -13.29 -8.83
CA LYS A 25 -19.57 -14.57 -8.15
C LYS A 25 -19.75 -15.78 -9.07
N LYS A 26 -20.72 -15.72 -9.98
CA LYS A 26 -20.90 -16.73 -11.03
C LYS A 26 -20.16 -16.28 -12.28
N TRP A 27 -19.35 -17.16 -12.85
CA TRP A 27 -18.61 -16.87 -14.06
C TRP A 27 -19.54 -17.02 -15.26
N LYS A 28 -19.69 -15.95 -16.03
CA LYS A 28 -20.50 -15.90 -17.25
C LYS A 28 -19.74 -15.16 -18.31
N TYR A 29 -19.82 -15.62 -19.54
CA TYR A 29 -19.18 -14.98 -20.70
C TYR A 29 -19.73 -13.55 -20.91
N ASP A 30 -21.03 -13.37 -20.73
CA ASP A 30 -21.71 -12.08 -20.93
C ASP A 30 -21.29 -10.98 -19.93
N ASP A 31 -20.63 -11.37 -18.82
CA ASP A 31 -20.10 -10.39 -17.85
C ASP A 31 -18.74 -9.80 -18.27
N LEU A 32 -18.15 -10.29 -19.35
CA LEU A 32 -16.83 -9.86 -19.83
C LEU A 32 -16.95 -8.74 -20.86
N PRO A 33 -16.02 -7.76 -20.89
CA PRO A 33 -14.91 -7.60 -19.94
C PRO A 33 -15.33 -6.95 -18.61
N ILE A 34 -14.77 -7.42 -17.49
CA ILE A 34 -14.96 -6.80 -16.18
C ILE A 34 -13.98 -5.63 -16.05
N LEU A 35 -14.54 -4.41 -16.05
CA LEU A 35 -13.80 -3.14 -15.98
C LEU A 35 -14.35 -2.31 -14.82
N PRO A 36 -13.88 -2.51 -13.58
CA PRO A 36 -14.39 -1.78 -12.43
C PRO A 36 -13.95 -0.31 -12.45
N GLU A 37 -14.91 0.58 -12.30
CA GLU A 37 -14.69 2.01 -12.10
C GLU A 37 -15.59 2.52 -10.97
N PRO A 38 -15.02 3.08 -9.89
CA PRO A 38 -13.60 3.15 -9.55
C PRO A 38 -13.05 1.83 -8.97
N PHE A 39 -11.74 1.64 -9.08
CA PHE A 39 -11.05 0.58 -8.32
C PHE A 39 -11.17 0.85 -6.82
N ARG A 40 -11.65 -0.13 -6.07
CA ARG A 40 -11.78 -0.04 -4.62
C ARG A 40 -10.85 -1.04 -3.94
N TYR A 41 -10.24 -0.60 -2.85
CA TYR A 41 -9.43 -1.43 -1.97
C TYR A 41 -10.22 -1.73 -0.71
N VAL A 42 -10.16 -2.96 -0.25
CA VAL A 42 -10.81 -3.40 0.99
C VAL A 42 -9.78 -4.07 1.89
N LEU A 43 -10.07 -4.05 3.19
CA LEU A 43 -9.24 -4.76 4.15
C LEU A 43 -9.25 -6.26 3.83
N ALA A 44 -8.08 -6.86 3.82
CA ALA A 44 -7.94 -8.29 3.68
C ALA A 44 -8.49 -8.97 4.94
N LYS A 45 -9.23 -10.06 4.75
CA LYS A 45 -9.85 -10.81 5.85
C LYS A 45 -8.81 -11.21 6.90
N GLY A 46 -9.10 -10.90 8.16
CA GLY A 46 -8.22 -11.18 9.30
C GLY A 46 -7.07 -10.17 9.46
N LYS A 47 -7.14 -9.02 8.80
CA LYS A 47 -6.17 -7.91 8.95
C LYS A 47 -6.79 -6.66 9.60
N GLU A 48 -8.02 -6.76 10.04
CA GLU A 48 -8.81 -5.66 10.60
C GLU A 48 -8.12 -5.10 11.85
N ASP A 49 -7.70 -5.96 12.79
CA ASP A 49 -7.04 -5.53 14.04
C ASP A 49 -5.67 -4.87 13.76
N ALA A 50 -4.90 -5.44 12.84
CA ALA A 50 -3.62 -4.88 12.44
C ALA A 50 -3.79 -3.49 11.82
N PHE A 51 -4.78 -3.33 10.95
CA PHE A 51 -5.10 -2.04 10.33
C PHE A 51 -5.57 -1.01 11.37
N GLN A 52 -6.46 -1.40 12.29
CA GLN A 52 -6.93 -0.50 13.33
C GLN A 52 -5.80 -0.05 14.27
N ASN A 53 -4.87 -0.94 14.61
CA ASN A 53 -3.69 -0.58 15.39
C ASN A 53 -2.81 0.43 14.64
N LEU A 54 -2.57 0.23 13.34
CA LEU A 54 -1.80 1.16 12.53
C LEU A 54 -2.49 2.53 12.44
N LYS A 55 -3.80 2.53 12.17
CA LYS A 55 -4.60 3.76 12.11
C LYS A 55 -4.51 4.52 13.43
N ARG A 56 -4.72 3.86 14.57
CA ARG A 56 -4.62 4.47 15.89
C ARG A 56 -3.24 5.09 16.16
N LEU A 57 -2.16 4.40 15.73
CA LEU A 57 -0.81 4.91 15.86
C LEU A 57 -0.57 6.15 14.97
N MET A 58 -1.06 6.14 13.74
CA MET A 58 -0.97 7.28 12.82
C MET A 58 -1.75 8.50 13.34
N GLU A 59 -2.88 8.30 14.01
CA GLU A 59 -3.73 9.35 14.54
C GLU A 59 -3.22 9.96 15.86
N ARG A 60 -2.23 9.35 16.53
CA ARG A 60 -1.71 9.85 17.81
C ARG A 60 -1.26 11.31 17.71
N PRO A 61 -1.63 12.18 18.67
CA PRO A 61 -1.29 13.61 18.61
C PRO A 61 0.20 13.89 18.80
N ASP A 62 0.94 12.98 19.45
CA ASP A 62 2.38 13.07 19.65
C ASP A 62 3.20 12.65 18.41
N VAL A 63 2.59 12.01 17.42
CA VAL A 63 3.20 11.67 16.15
C VAL A 63 3.06 12.83 15.19
N THR A 64 4.16 13.43 14.81
CA THR A 64 4.20 14.60 13.92
C THR A 64 4.51 14.25 12.48
N GLU A 65 5.20 13.14 12.25
CA GLU A 65 5.63 12.67 10.94
C GLU A 65 5.65 11.14 10.91
N LEU A 66 5.38 10.57 9.75
CA LEU A 66 5.50 9.13 9.51
C LEU A 66 6.76 8.83 8.69
N VAL A 67 7.32 7.65 8.88
CA VAL A 67 8.42 7.18 8.02
C VAL A 67 7.98 5.88 7.35
N ASN A 68 7.94 5.91 6.02
CA ASN A 68 7.75 4.71 5.23
C ASN A 68 9.07 3.91 5.20
N ALA A 69 9.14 2.87 6.02
CA ALA A 69 10.28 1.95 6.12
C ALA A 69 9.97 0.58 5.51
N CYS A 70 9.01 0.50 4.58
CA CYS A 70 8.78 -0.70 3.80
C CYS A 70 9.94 -0.98 2.84
N ASP A 71 9.98 -2.17 2.25
CA ASP A 71 11.02 -2.60 1.31
C ASP A 71 11.35 -1.52 0.27
N ALA A 72 12.64 -1.38 -0.04
CA ALA A 72 13.12 -0.44 -1.04
C ALA A 72 12.71 -0.90 -2.44
N GLY A 73 11.51 -0.52 -2.85
CA GLY A 73 10.93 -0.89 -4.12
C GLY A 73 9.50 -0.36 -4.28
N ARG A 74 8.95 -0.53 -5.49
CA ARG A 74 7.60 -0.08 -5.82
C ARG A 74 6.50 -0.77 -4.99
N GLU A 75 6.69 -2.05 -4.63
CA GLU A 75 5.72 -2.79 -3.83
C GLU A 75 5.64 -2.25 -2.39
N GLY A 76 6.79 -1.94 -1.78
CA GLY A 76 6.84 -1.32 -0.45
C GLY A 76 6.19 0.07 -0.46
N GLU A 77 6.42 0.86 -1.51
CA GLU A 77 5.77 2.15 -1.67
C GLU A 77 4.25 2.01 -1.81
N LEU A 78 3.80 1.08 -2.65
CA LEU A 78 2.37 0.81 -2.85
C LEU A 78 1.68 0.38 -1.56
N ILE A 79 2.25 -0.57 -0.82
CA ILE A 79 1.68 -1.08 0.43
C ILE A 79 1.50 0.06 1.45
N PHE A 80 2.55 0.88 1.64
CA PHE A 80 2.47 1.99 2.56
C PHE A 80 1.39 3.01 2.16
N ARG A 81 1.39 3.44 0.89
CA ARG A 81 0.44 4.45 0.38
C ARG A 81 -1.00 4.00 0.49
N LEU A 82 -1.30 2.76 0.12
CA LEU A 82 -2.65 2.23 0.24
C LEU A 82 -3.15 2.22 1.68
N VAL A 83 -2.29 1.86 2.65
CA VAL A 83 -2.65 1.88 4.07
C VAL A 83 -2.80 3.30 4.58
N TYR A 84 -1.90 4.21 4.20
CA TYR A 84 -1.93 5.61 4.56
C TYR A 84 -3.22 6.29 4.07
N GLU A 85 -3.60 6.08 2.82
CA GLU A 85 -4.84 6.59 2.22
C GLU A 85 -6.09 5.97 2.88
N ALA A 86 -6.09 4.65 3.08
CA ALA A 86 -7.22 3.96 3.73
C ALA A 86 -7.41 4.39 5.20
N ALA A 87 -6.34 4.74 5.90
CA ALA A 87 -6.41 5.29 7.26
C ALA A 87 -6.95 6.73 7.28
N GLY A 88 -6.98 7.43 6.14
CA GLY A 88 -7.34 8.85 6.06
C GLY A 88 -6.31 9.76 6.72
N CYS A 89 -5.07 9.32 6.79
CA CYS A 89 -3.99 10.08 7.43
C CYS A 89 -3.56 11.25 6.53
N SER A 90 -3.37 12.43 7.12
CA SER A 90 -2.92 13.64 6.43
C SER A 90 -1.57 14.15 6.93
N LYS A 91 -0.91 13.43 7.85
CA LYS A 91 0.39 13.82 8.40
C LYS A 91 1.48 13.70 7.33
N PRO A 92 2.50 14.56 7.34
CA PRO A 92 3.63 14.42 6.44
C PRO A 92 4.33 13.09 6.64
N PHE A 93 4.92 12.55 5.57
CA PHE A 93 5.72 11.35 5.68
C PHE A 93 6.98 11.45 4.83
N SER A 94 8.02 10.75 5.31
CA SER A 94 9.30 10.59 4.65
C SER A 94 9.53 9.13 4.27
N ARG A 95 10.38 8.91 3.29
CA ARG A 95 10.76 7.57 2.82
C ARG A 95 12.16 7.22 3.30
N LEU A 96 12.28 6.09 3.98
CA LEU A 96 13.53 5.42 4.25
C LEU A 96 13.83 4.45 3.11
N TRP A 97 14.96 4.66 2.42
CA TRP A 97 15.36 3.81 1.29
C TRP A 97 16.69 3.13 1.60
N ILE A 98 16.62 1.88 2.00
CA ILE A 98 17.79 1.05 2.32
C ILE A 98 17.71 -0.28 1.59
N SER A 99 18.84 -0.77 1.09
CA SER A 99 18.98 -2.06 0.42
C SER A 99 19.74 -3.10 1.27
N SER A 100 20.31 -2.68 2.39
CA SER A 100 21.03 -3.54 3.33
C SER A 100 20.49 -3.33 4.75
N MET A 101 20.47 -4.40 5.56
CA MET A 101 20.08 -4.36 6.97
C MET A 101 21.28 -4.20 7.91
N GLU A 102 22.44 -3.82 7.39
CA GLU A 102 23.62 -3.50 8.21
C GLU A 102 23.42 -2.18 8.97
N ASP A 103 23.93 -2.11 10.19
CA ASP A 103 23.77 -0.95 11.07
C ASP A 103 24.25 0.37 10.40
N ALA A 104 25.32 0.32 9.63
CA ALA A 104 25.83 1.47 8.91
C ALA A 104 24.83 1.96 7.86
N ALA A 105 24.31 1.05 7.03
CA ALA A 105 23.33 1.38 5.99
C ALA A 105 22.01 1.91 6.58
N ILE A 106 21.58 1.36 7.71
CA ILE A 106 20.39 1.83 8.42
C ILE A 106 20.60 3.25 8.92
N ARG A 107 21.73 3.56 9.55
CA ARG A 107 22.06 4.91 10.05
C ARG A 107 22.15 5.94 8.92
N GLU A 108 22.81 5.59 7.83
CA GLU A 108 22.88 6.43 6.63
C GLU A 108 21.50 6.68 6.02
N GLY A 109 20.67 5.64 5.90
CA GLY A 109 19.30 5.77 5.40
C GLY A 109 18.45 6.71 6.26
N PHE A 110 18.59 6.66 7.59
CA PHE A 110 17.88 7.59 8.46
C PHE A 110 18.45 9.02 8.40
N ALA A 111 19.70 9.19 8.03
CA ALA A 111 20.28 10.53 7.78
C ALA A 111 19.84 11.10 6.42
N ASP A 112 19.50 10.26 5.44
CA ASP A 112 19.04 10.64 4.08
C ASP A 112 17.53 10.37 3.87
N LEU A 113 16.70 10.64 4.85
CA LEU A 113 15.25 10.54 4.68
C LEU A 113 14.77 11.54 3.63
N ARG A 114 14.02 11.03 2.64
CA ARG A 114 13.48 11.85 1.55
C ARG A 114 11.98 12.07 1.73
N PRO A 115 11.47 13.24 1.33
CA PRO A 115 10.03 13.50 1.35
C PRO A 115 9.26 12.46 0.54
N GLY A 116 8.13 11.99 1.05
CA GLY A 116 7.31 10.99 0.39
C GLY A 116 6.88 11.38 -1.03
N GLY A 117 6.68 12.69 -1.28
CA GLY A 117 6.32 13.20 -2.61
C GLY A 117 7.38 12.92 -3.70
N ALA A 118 8.65 12.73 -3.34
CA ALA A 118 9.70 12.36 -4.30
C ALA A 118 9.48 10.98 -4.93
N TYR A 119 8.67 10.13 -4.30
CA TYR A 119 8.36 8.77 -4.75
C TYR A 119 6.99 8.64 -5.40
N GLU A 120 6.33 9.75 -5.72
CA GLU A 120 5.01 9.74 -6.38
C GLU A 120 5.02 8.99 -7.73
N PRO A 121 6.01 9.19 -8.63
CA PRO A 121 6.06 8.42 -9.87
C PRO A 121 6.21 6.91 -9.64
N LEU A 122 6.95 6.52 -8.60
CA LEU A 122 7.12 5.11 -8.22
C LEU A 122 5.80 4.50 -7.74
N TYR A 123 5.05 5.22 -6.91
CA TYR A 123 3.72 4.82 -6.44
C TYR A 123 2.76 4.66 -7.61
N GLN A 124 2.68 5.64 -8.51
CA GLN A 124 1.80 5.58 -9.68
C GLN A 124 2.14 4.40 -10.59
N SER A 125 3.43 4.13 -10.80
CA SER A 125 3.88 2.97 -11.56
C SER A 125 3.42 1.64 -10.93
N ALA A 126 3.56 1.51 -9.60
CA ALA A 126 3.13 0.33 -8.87
C ALA A 126 1.61 0.14 -8.91
N LEU A 127 0.86 1.23 -8.76
CA LEU A 127 -0.60 1.25 -8.81
C LEU A 127 -1.12 0.86 -10.20
N CYS A 128 -0.54 1.41 -11.26
CA CYS A 128 -0.90 1.05 -12.65
C CYS A 128 -0.63 -0.42 -12.91
N ARG A 129 0.53 -0.93 -12.51
CA ARG A 129 0.85 -2.35 -12.65
C ARG A 129 -0.15 -3.24 -11.92
N GLN A 130 -0.45 -2.94 -10.65
CA GLN A 130 -1.40 -3.73 -9.87
C GLN A 130 -2.79 -3.78 -10.53
N LYS A 131 -3.26 -2.63 -11.03
CA LYS A 131 -4.54 -2.56 -11.75
C LYS A 131 -4.51 -3.37 -13.05
N ALA A 132 -3.43 -3.26 -13.82
CA ALA A 132 -3.27 -4.01 -15.06
C ALA A 132 -3.22 -5.52 -14.80
N ASP A 133 -2.41 -5.97 -13.85
CA ASP A 133 -2.30 -7.39 -13.48
C ASP A 133 -3.67 -7.94 -13.01
N TRP A 134 -4.43 -7.15 -12.25
CA TRP A 134 -5.77 -7.54 -11.82
C TRP A 134 -6.76 -7.64 -13.00
N LEU A 135 -6.80 -6.60 -13.87
CA LEU A 135 -7.70 -6.57 -15.02
C LEU A 135 -7.43 -7.71 -16.00
N ILE A 136 -6.16 -7.92 -16.33
CA ILE A 136 -5.78 -9.03 -17.22
C ILE A 136 -6.08 -10.37 -16.56
N GLY A 137 -5.69 -10.53 -15.30
CA GLY A 137 -5.88 -11.78 -14.57
C GLY A 137 -7.34 -12.19 -14.43
N ILE A 138 -8.23 -11.26 -14.02
CA ILE A 138 -9.64 -11.60 -13.83
C ILE A 138 -10.35 -11.91 -15.15
N ASN A 139 -10.09 -11.13 -16.20
CA ASN A 139 -10.75 -11.31 -17.48
C ASN A 139 -10.23 -12.55 -18.22
N ALA A 140 -8.91 -12.73 -18.27
CA ALA A 140 -8.30 -13.90 -18.92
C ALA A 140 -8.69 -15.20 -18.22
N SER A 141 -8.60 -15.27 -16.89
CA SER A 141 -8.99 -16.47 -16.14
C SER A 141 -10.42 -16.89 -16.43
N ARG A 142 -11.34 -15.92 -16.49
CA ARG A 142 -12.76 -16.21 -16.76
C ARG A 142 -13.00 -16.58 -18.20
N LEU A 143 -12.38 -15.87 -19.15
CA LEU A 143 -12.52 -16.18 -20.57
C LEU A 143 -12.10 -17.61 -20.91
N PHE A 144 -11.02 -18.10 -20.29
CA PHE A 144 -10.52 -19.45 -20.54
C PHE A 144 -11.20 -20.56 -19.70
N SER A 145 -12.06 -20.19 -18.77
CA SER A 145 -12.72 -21.13 -17.84
C SER A 145 -14.22 -21.27 -18.05
N VAL A 146 -14.80 -20.56 -19.01
CA VAL A 146 -16.24 -20.56 -19.35
C VAL A 146 -16.50 -21.36 -20.60
#